data_7463a55ec8fb9160124555aed37e5559
#
_entry.id   7463a55ec8fb9160124555aed37e5559
#
_cell.length_a   1.000
_cell.length_b   1.000
_cell.length_c   1.000
_cell.angle_alpha   90.00
_cell.angle_beta   90.00
_cell.angle_gamma   90.00
#
_symmetry.space_group_name_H-M   'P 1'
#
loop_
_entity.id
_entity.type
_entity.pdbx_description
1 polymer ?
#
loop_
_entity_poly.entity_id
_entity_poly.type
_entity_poly.pdbx_seq_one_letter_code
_entity_poly.pdbx_strand_id
1 'polypeptide(L)'
;MGQLSISNDYRFNADMQPLMATQRNSYALKSQTEAGKKSFLVFRQNKYLTIATERIAFFYIQFKCSVIVTFDKQEYSVNYSLEQIEQLLSGQQFFRLNRQYLISFNTIKEVEHYFARKLLVIPTIQFRDKLIVSKEKAKMFLEWLENR
;
A
#
# COMPACT_ATOMS: atom_id res chain seq x y z
N MET A 1 -14.10 14.16 -13.51
CA MET A 1 -14.43 13.94 -13.26
C MET A 1 -14.83 14.03 -12.43
N GLY A 2 -14.52 14.04 -13.41
CA GLY A 2 -14.81 13.55 -12.96
C GLY A 2 -15.21 13.74 -12.31
N GLN A 3 -14.53 12.88 -12.46
CA GLN A 3 -14.95 12.66 -12.17
C GLN A 3 -15.27 12.62 -11.55
N LEU A 4 -15.15 12.65 -11.95
CA LEU A 4 -15.57 12.42 -11.59
C LEU A 4 -15.87 12.52 -11.04
N SER A 5 -15.40 12.13 -11.42
CA SER A 5 -15.62 11.87 -11.11
C SER A 5 -15.93 12.10 -10.44
N ILE A 6 -15.54 11.91 -10.93
CA ILE A 6 -15.90 11.78 -10.60
C ILE A 6 -16.23 11.81 -10.11
N SER A 7 -15.75 11.43 -10.44
CA SER A 7 -16.08 11.16 -10.28
C SER A 7 -16.32 11.33 -9.89
N ASN A 8 -16.07 11.19 -10.34
CA ASN A 8 -16.36 11.13 -10.30
C ASN A 8 -16.71 11.26 -9.96
N ASP A 9 -16.19 10.73 -10.19
CA ASP A 9 -16.60 10.57 -10.24
C ASP A 9 -16.99 10.64 -9.91
N TYR A 10 -16.78 10.63 -10.11
CA TYR A 10 -17.22 10.52 -10.13
C TYR A 10 -17.82 10.50 -9.85
N ARG A 11 -17.47 9.88 -9.85
CA ARG A 11 -17.90 9.64 -9.95
C ARG A 11 -18.28 9.51 -9.71
N PHE A 12 -17.83 9.56 -9.79
CA PHE A 12 -18.18 9.33 -9.90
C PHE A 12 -18.57 9.08 -9.76
N ASN A 13 -18.53 8.53 -9.74
CA ASN A 13 -18.56 7.98 -9.90
C ASN A 13 -18.72 7.67 -10.08
N ALA A 14 -19.27 7.49 -10.37
CA ALA A 14 -19.07 6.76 -10.42
C ALA A 14 -19.22 6.81 -10.57
N ASP A 15 -19.20 6.60 -10.70
CA ASP A 15 -18.85 6.29 -10.83
C ASP A 15 -18.67 6.48 -10.98
N MET A 16 -18.72 6.37 -11.05
CA MET A 16 -18.19 6.16 -11.13
C MET A 16 -17.94 5.87 -11.38
N GLN A 17 -17.96 5.66 -11.58
CA GLN A 17 -17.37 5.10 -11.85
C GLN A 17 -17.09 4.95 -12.22
N PRO A 18 -17.71 4.75 -12.56
CA PRO A 18 -17.06 4.38 -12.77
C PRO A 18 -16.88 4.76 -13.24
N LEU A 19 -17.06 4.45 -13.63
CA LEU A 19 -16.46 4.25 -13.92
C LEU A 19 -16.21 4.47 -14.21
N MET A 20 -16.13 4.17 -14.66
CA MET A 20 -15.50 3.86 -14.77
C MET A 20 -15.14 3.73 -15.07
N ALA A 21 -15.49 3.38 -15.57
CA ALA A 21 -14.85 2.85 -15.66
C ALA A 21 -14.58 2.50 -16.03
N THR A 22 -14.80 2.18 -16.58
CA THR A 22 -14.28 1.64 -16.73
C THR A 22 -13.77 1.55 -17.31
N GLN A 23 -13.73 1.31 -17.80
CA GLN A 23 -12.95 1.19 -18.14
C GLN A 23 -12.32 1.67 -18.55
N ARG A 24 -12.43 1.80 -18.77
CA ARG A 24 -11.69 2.30 -18.98
C ARG A 24 -10.78 2.26 -19.25
N ASN A 25 -10.63 2.10 -19.66
CA ASN A 25 -9.68 1.94 -19.78
C ASN A 25 -8.56 1.37 -19.28
N SER A 26 -8.18 0.78 -19.85
CA SER A 26 -7.49 -0.08 -19.03
C SER A 26 -5.98 0.06 -19.05
N TYR A 27 -5.37 0.53 -20.12
CA TYR A 27 -3.97 0.80 -20.15
C TYR A 27 -3.63 2.09 -19.56
N ALA A 28 -4.50 2.99 -19.56
CA ALA A 28 -4.33 4.20 -18.80
C ALA A 28 -4.28 3.87 -17.32
N LEU A 29 -5.10 2.92 -16.92
CA LEU A 29 -5.04 2.41 -15.57
C LEU A 29 -3.72 1.78 -15.26
N LYS A 30 -3.16 1.05 -16.21
CA LYS A 30 -1.88 0.40 -16.03
C LYS A 30 -0.78 1.43 -15.80
N SER A 31 -0.82 2.51 -16.55
CA SER A 31 0.11 3.59 -16.37
C SER A 31 0.01 4.19 -14.99
N GLN A 32 -1.22 4.43 -14.53
CA GLN A 32 -1.45 4.92 -13.19
C GLN A 32 -0.94 3.94 -12.16
N THR A 33 -1.14 2.64 -12.41
CA THR A 33 -0.70 1.60 -11.50
C THR A 33 0.81 1.58 -11.39
N GLU A 34 1.53 1.81 -12.50
CA GLU A 34 2.98 1.87 -12.48
C GLU A 34 3.48 3.07 -11.67
N ALA A 35 2.86 4.21 -11.86
CA ALA A 35 3.19 5.40 -11.09
C ALA A 35 2.70 5.27 -9.65
N GLY A 36 1.60 4.59 -9.47
CA GLY A 36 1.02 4.37 -8.17
C GLY A 36 0.17 5.53 -7.68
N LYS A 37 -0.67 5.22 -6.74
CA LYS A 37 -1.53 6.21 -6.09
C LYS A 37 -0.68 7.17 -5.29
N LYS A 38 -0.98 8.47 -5.39
CA LYS A 38 -0.13 9.50 -4.79
C LYS A 38 -0.52 9.85 -3.36
N SER A 39 -1.75 9.59 -2.95
CA SER A 39 -2.18 9.91 -1.59
C SER A 39 -3.42 9.11 -1.25
N PHE A 40 -3.66 8.98 0.06
CA PHE A 40 -4.84 8.31 0.58
C PHE A 40 -5.66 9.28 1.41
N LEU A 41 -6.97 9.25 1.23
CA LEU A 41 -7.88 10.04 2.03
C LEU A 41 -8.25 9.25 3.27
N VAL A 42 -8.07 9.84 4.43
CA VAL A 42 -8.44 9.21 5.70
C VAL A 42 -9.35 10.13 6.47
N PHE A 43 -10.16 9.55 7.35
CA PHE A 43 -11.04 10.32 8.21
C PHE A 43 -10.63 10.07 9.65
N ARG A 44 -10.35 11.13 10.40
CA ARG A 44 -9.91 11.02 11.78
C ARG A 44 -10.30 12.28 12.55
N GLN A 45 -10.85 12.09 13.74
CA GLN A 45 -11.24 13.20 14.61
C GLN A 45 -12.11 14.21 13.89
N ASN A 46 -13.11 13.68 13.18
CA ASN A 46 -14.09 14.49 12.48
C ASN A 46 -13.52 15.34 11.35
N LYS A 47 -12.39 14.93 10.80
CA LYS A 47 -11.71 15.63 9.70
C LYS A 47 -11.28 14.65 8.62
N TYR A 48 -11.22 15.13 7.40
CA TYR A 48 -10.59 14.39 6.31
C TYR A 48 -9.15 14.89 6.14
N LEU A 49 -8.25 13.94 6.01
CA LEU A 49 -6.83 14.23 5.79
C LEU A 49 -6.35 13.47 4.57
N THR A 50 -5.40 14.05 3.84
CA THR A 50 -4.73 13.31 2.78
C THR A 50 -3.34 12.95 3.27
N ILE A 51 -2.98 11.67 3.11
CA ILE A 51 -1.67 11.18 3.50
C ILE A 51 -0.92 10.87 2.22
N ALA A 52 0.15 11.61 1.94
CA ALA A 52 0.95 11.37 0.76
C ALA A 52 1.56 9.97 0.83
N THR A 53 1.49 9.24 -0.27
CA THR A 53 1.99 7.87 -0.32
C THR A 53 3.47 7.80 0.05
N GLU A 54 4.25 8.81 -0.32
CA GLU A 54 5.68 8.84 0.01
C GLU A 54 5.94 8.96 1.50
N ARG A 55 4.94 9.37 2.30
CA ARG A 55 5.07 9.43 3.75
C ARG A 55 4.77 8.10 4.43
N ILE A 56 4.32 7.10 3.70
CA ILE A 56 3.82 5.85 4.26
C ILE A 56 4.96 4.85 4.34
N ALA A 57 5.22 4.35 5.56
CA ALA A 57 6.21 3.32 5.79
C ALA A 57 5.66 1.95 5.41
N PHE A 58 4.48 1.64 5.88
CA PHE A 58 3.84 0.37 5.56
C PHE A 58 2.35 0.42 5.90
N PHE A 59 1.64 -0.61 5.43
CA PHE A 59 0.23 -0.85 5.76
C PHE A 59 0.16 -2.20 6.46
N TYR A 60 -0.77 -2.32 7.41
CA TYR A 60 -0.99 -3.61 8.04
C TYR A 60 -2.46 -3.75 8.41
N ILE A 61 -2.86 -4.98 8.77
CA ILE A 61 -4.24 -5.26 9.13
C ILE A 61 -4.34 -5.34 10.65
N GLN A 62 -5.27 -4.58 11.20
CA GLN A 62 -5.59 -4.61 12.61
C GLN A 62 -7.11 -4.56 12.75
N PHE A 63 -7.67 -5.51 13.50
CA PHE A 63 -9.12 -5.60 13.72
C PHE A 63 -9.90 -5.56 12.40
N LYS A 64 -9.41 -6.33 11.42
CA LYS A 64 -10.01 -6.45 10.08
C LYS A 64 -9.98 -5.16 9.28
N CYS A 65 -9.24 -4.17 9.72
CA CYS A 65 -9.08 -2.90 9.01
C CYS A 65 -7.66 -2.74 8.56
N SER A 66 -7.49 -2.12 7.39
CA SER A 66 -6.16 -1.74 6.92
C SER A 66 -5.76 -0.44 7.59
N VAL A 67 -4.52 -0.39 8.07
CA VAL A 67 -3.97 0.76 8.78
C VAL A 67 -2.72 1.23 8.06
N ILE A 68 -2.63 2.53 7.82
CA ILE A 68 -1.43 3.19 7.33
C ILE A 68 -0.54 3.52 8.52
N VAL A 69 0.77 3.22 8.39
CA VAL A 69 1.76 3.69 9.36
C VAL A 69 2.72 4.60 8.61
N THR A 70 2.84 5.84 9.05
CA THR A 70 3.73 6.81 8.42
C THR A 70 5.12 6.72 9.02
N PHE A 71 6.11 7.33 8.35
CA PHE A 71 7.49 7.32 8.84
C PHE A 71 7.61 8.05 10.18
N ASP A 72 6.73 9.00 10.48
CA ASP A 72 6.70 9.65 11.78
C ASP A 72 5.78 8.91 12.78
N LYS A 73 5.43 7.66 12.45
CA LYS A 73 4.74 6.72 13.35
C LYS A 73 3.30 7.11 13.67
N GLN A 74 2.66 7.85 12.79
CA GLN A 74 1.22 8.09 12.89
C GLN A 74 0.49 6.92 12.24
N GLU A 75 -0.68 6.56 12.77
CA GLU A 75 -1.48 5.46 12.24
C GLU A 75 -2.86 5.96 11.87
N TYR A 76 -3.33 5.52 10.69
CA TYR A 76 -4.62 5.93 10.16
C TYR A 76 -5.32 4.73 9.54
N SER A 77 -6.59 4.54 9.87
CA SER A 77 -7.39 3.51 9.22
C SER A 77 -7.81 3.97 7.83
N VAL A 78 -7.79 3.05 6.88
CA VAL A 78 -8.26 3.33 5.52
C VAL A 78 -9.29 2.30 5.11
N ASN A 79 -10.15 2.70 4.18
CA ASN A 79 -11.29 1.89 3.78
C ASN A 79 -10.99 1.08 2.52
N TYR A 80 -9.86 0.36 2.52
CA TYR A 80 -9.44 -0.53 1.44
C TYR A 80 -8.91 -1.82 2.07
N SER A 81 -9.05 -2.93 1.36
CA SER A 81 -8.33 -4.14 1.75
C SER A 81 -6.86 -4.02 1.37
N LEU A 82 -5.99 -4.83 1.96
CA LEU A 82 -4.59 -4.81 1.56
C LEU A 82 -4.41 -5.21 0.10
N GLU A 83 -5.26 -6.11 -0.41
CA GLU A 83 -5.21 -6.49 -1.83
C GLU A 83 -5.51 -5.29 -2.73
N GLN A 84 -6.52 -4.51 -2.35
CA GLN A 84 -6.85 -3.30 -3.11
C GLN A 84 -5.71 -2.29 -3.05
N ILE A 85 -5.14 -2.10 -1.87
CA ILE A 85 -4.03 -1.17 -1.69
C ILE A 85 -2.84 -1.60 -2.54
N GLU A 86 -2.53 -2.89 -2.53
CA GLU A 86 -1.42 -3.41 -3.31
C GLU A 86 -1.58 -3.09 -4.79
N GLN A 87 -2.80 -3.19 -5.30
CA GLN A 87 -3.07 -2.88 -6.70
C GLN A 87 -3.00 -1.40 -7.02
N LEU A 88 -3.24 -0.55 -6.03
CA LEU A 88 -3.20 0.90 -6.20
C LEU A 88 -1.78 1.47 -6.14
N LEU A 89 -0.84 0.74 -5.59
CA LEU A 89 0.52 1.21 -5.35
C LEU A 89 1.49 0.74 -6.42
N SER A 90 2.59 1.46 -6.55
CA SER A 90 3.68 1.03 -7.42
C SER A 90 4.32 -0.23 -6.86
N GLY A 91 4.41 -1.27 -7.67
CA GLY A 91 5.07 -2.51 -7.29
C GLY A 91 6.57 -2.37 -7.13
N GLN A 92 7.15 -1.28 -7.65
CA GLN A 92 8.57 -1.00 -7.43
C GLN A 92 8.81 -0.41 -6.06
N GLN A 93 7.83 0.28 -5.50
CA GLN A 93 7.99 0.97 -4.22
C GLN A 93 7.48 0.15 -3.04
N PHE A 94 6.48 -0.70 -3.24
CA PHE A 94 5.85 -1.45 -2.16
C PHE A 94 5.85 -2.93 -2.46
N PHE A 95 6.00 -3.74 -1.41
CA PHE A 95 6.01 -5.20 -1.53
C PHE A 95 5.16 -5.82 -0.43
N ARG A 96 4.34 -6.80 -0.79
CA ARG A 96 3.50 -7.53 0.15
C ARG A 96 4.34 -8.61 0.83
N LEU A 97 4.60 -8.44 2.14
CA LEU A 97 5.46 -9.37 2.88
C LEU A 97 4.73 -10.67 3.22
N ASN A 98 3.47 -10.55 3.58
CA ASN A 98 2.63 -11.67 3.97
C ASN A 98 1.18 -11.18 3.97
N ARG A 99 0.27 -11.93 4.59
CA ARG A 99 -1.13 -11.54 4.60
C ARG A 99 -1.41 -10.27 5.37
N GLN A 100 -0.54 -9.91 6.29
CA GLN A 100 -0.77 -8.82 7.24
C GLN A 100 -0.06 -7.52 6.87
N TYR A 101 0.99 -7.56 6.07
CA TYR A 101 1.88 -6.41 5.89
C TYR A 101 2.21 -6.13 4.44
N LEU A 102 2.21 -4.85 4.09
CA LEU A 102 2.61 -4.33 2.77
C LEU A 102 3.57 -3.17 3.06
N ILE A 103 4.83 -3.31 2.68
CA ILE A 103 5.89 -2.41 3.15
C ILE A 103 6.48 -1.59 2.01
N SER A 104 6.87 -0.35 2.30
CA SER A 104 7.59 0.47 1.33
C SER A 104 9.09 0.12 1.37
N PHE A 105 9.73 0.28 0.22
CA PHE A 105 11.17 0.02 0.12
C PHE A 105 11.96 0.85 1.13
N ASN A 106 11.57 2.11 1.31
CA ASN A 106 12.33 3.03 2.17
C ASN A 106 12.18 2.71 3.67
N THR A 107 11.31 1.77 4.01
CA THR A 107 11.17 1.33 5.40
C THR A 107 12.21 0.25 5.74
N ILE A 108 12.82 -0.36 4.75
CA ILE A 108 13.70 -1.51 4.94
C ILE A 108 15.10 -1.03 5.28
N LYS A 109 15.56 -1.36 6.49
CA LYS A 109 16.93 -1.08 6.90
C LYS A 109 17.83 -2.27 6.62
N GLU A 110 17.39 -3.45 7.05
CA GLU A 110 18.13 -4.71 6.89
C GLU A 110 17.14 -5.84 6.73
N VAL A 111 17.62 -6.96 6.20
CA VAL A 111 16.83 -8.19 6.09
C VAL A 111 17.69 -9.31 6.66
N GLU A 112 17.11 -10.09 7.56
CA GLU A 112 17.80 -11.20 8.21
C GLU A 112 17.10 -12.50 7.90
N HIS A 113 17.83 -13.59 7.95
CA HIS A 113 17.21 -14.91 7.91
C HIS A 113 16.37 -15.11 9.16
N TYR A 114 15.27 -15.81 8.99
CA TYR A 114 14.38 -16.12 10.09
C TYR A 114 14.03 -17.61 9.99
N PHE A 115 13.52 -18.19 11.06
CA PHE A 115 13.27 -19.64 11.06
C PHE A 115 12.28 -20.01 9.96
N ALA A 116 12.25 -21.30 9.59
CA ALA A 116 11.34 -21.87 8.60
C ALA A 116 11.41 -21.21 7.23
N ARG A 117 12.62 -20.79 6.82
CA ARG A 117 12.88 -20.18 5.51
C ARG A 117 12.19 -18.86 5.31
N LYS A 118 11.78 -18.22 6.39
CA LYS A 118 11.23 -16.87 6.33
C LYS A 118 12.35 -15.86 6.41
N LEU A 119 12.00 -14.59 6.20
CA LEU A 119 12.95 -13.49 6.39
C LEU A 119 12.34 -12.52 7.39
N LEU A 120 13.21 -11.80 8.08
CA LEU A 120 12.80 -10.77 9.02
C LEU A 120 13.29 -9.43 8.48
N VAL A 121 12.38 -8.49 8.29
CA VAL A 121 12.73 -7.14 7.88
C VAL A 121 12.94 -6.31 9.13
N ILE A 122 14.11 -5.67 9.21
CA ILE A 122 14.41 -4.71 10.26
C ILE A 122 14.05 -3.33 9.70
N PRO A 123 13.01 -2.68 10.25
CA PRO A 123 12.57 -1.41 9.67
C PRO A 123 13.41 -0.23 10.15
N THR A 124 13.35 0.86 9.40
CA THR A 124 14.02 2.11 9.78
C THR A 124 13.31 2.82 10.93
N ILE A 125 12.05 2.47 11.18
CA ILE A 125 11.28 3.02 12.30
C ILE A 125 10.97 1.90 13.27
N GLN A 126 10.83 2.23 14.55
CA GLN A 126 10.44 1.22 15.54
C GLN A 126 8.98 0.85 15.38
N PHE A 127 8.70 -0.44 15.48
CA PHE A 127 7.33 -0.93 15.45
C PHE A 127 7.23 -2.12 16.40
N ARG A 128 6.08 -2.31 17.01
CA ARG A 128 5.88 -3.32 18.05
C ARG A 128 5.93 -4.76 17.53
N ASP A 129 5.53 -4.97 16.28
CA ASP A 129 5.45 -6.32 15.70
C ASP A 129 6.65 -6.58 14.79
N LYS A 130 6.98 -7.85 14.63
CA LYS A 130 8.01 -8.25 13.68
C LYS A 130 7.45 -8.25 12.27
N LEU A 131 8.22 -7.74 11.33
CA LEU A 131 7.84 -7.69 9.92
C LEU A 131 8.43 -8.90 9.22
N ILE A 132 7.61 -9.92 9.02
CA ILE A 132 8.05 -11.23 8.54
C ILE A 132 7.68 -11.38 7.07
N VAL A 133 8.67 -11.78 6.25
CA VAL A 133 8.42 -12.18 4.87
C VAL A 133 8.11 -13.66 4.92
N SER A 134 6.95 -14.05 4.40
CA SER A 134 6.56 -15.45 4.41
C SER A 134 7.51 -16.28 3.55
N LYS A 135 7.61 -17.56 3.85
CA LYS A 135 8.47 -18.48 3.12
C LYS A 135 8.19 -18.43 1.61
N GLU A 136 6.92 -18.36 1.24
CA GLU A 136 6.51 -18.35 -0.16
C GLU A 136 6.95 -17.07 -0.88
N LYS A 137 7.11 -15.98 -0.15
CA LYS A 137 7.48 -14.69 -0.71
C LYS A 137 8.96 -14.39 -0.64
N ALA A 138 9.72 -15.18 0.11
CA ALA A 138 11.11 -14.84 0.45
C ALA A 138 11.99 -14.64 -0.80
N LYS A 139 11.90 -15.57 -1.75
CA LYS A 139 12.72 -15.47 -2.96
C LYS A 139 12.34 -14.24 -3.79
N MET A 140 11.05 -14.03 -3.99
CA MET A 140 10.56 -12.88 -4.75
C MET A 140 10.94 -11.57 -4.07
N PHE A 141 10.93 -11.55 -2.74
CA PHE A 141 11.30 -10.37 -1.99
C PHE A 141 12.76 -9.99 -2.22
N LEU A 142 13.65 -10.98 -2.15
CA LEU A 142 15.09 -10.73 -2.40
C LEU A 142 15.32 -10.27 -3.83
N GLU A 143 14.63 -10.87 -4.80
CA GLU A 143 14.72 -10.42 -6.19
C GLU A 143 14.23 -8.99 -6.35
N TRP A 144 13.15 -8.66 -5.65
CA TRP A 144 12.61 -7.30 -5.67
C TRP A 144 13.62 -6.29 -5.13
N LEU A 145 14.34 -6.66 -4.07
CA LEU A 145 15.39 -5.81 -3.51
C LEU A 145 16.60 -5.68 -4.46
N GLU A 146 16.91 -6.75 -5.17
CA GLU A 146 18.07 -6.78 -6.07
C GLU A 146 17.81 -5.95 -7.34
N ASN A 147 16.59 -6.00 -7.87
CA ASN A 147 16.27 -5.41 -9.17
C ASN A 147 15.74 -3.98 -9.05
N ARG A 148 16.50 -3.14 -8.39
CA ARG A 148 16.09 -1.75 -8.14
C ARG A 148 16.78 -0.78 -9.10
#